data_bf0d078d746dcfa22402a7cb30a67516
#
_entry.id   bf0d078d746dcfa22402a7cb30a67516
#
_cell.length_a   1.000
_cell.length_b   1.000
_cell.length_c   1.000
_cell.angle_alpha   90.00
_cell.angle_beta   90.00
_cell.angle_gamma   90.00
#
_symmetry.space_group_name_H-M   'P 1'
#
loop_
_entity.id
_entity.type
_entity.pdbx_description
1 polymer ?
#
loop_
_entity_poly.entity_id
_entity_poly.type
_entity_poly.pdbx_seq_one_letter_code
_entity_poly.pdbx_strand_id
1 'polypeptide(L)'
;MSPESLGRLFWDRVSRSGERAAQRVKVDGAWRDVSWRVLGEEVREVALGLIALGRQPGDAVGLLSQTRGEWVRADFAILSMGGVTIPVYPTYPPETLAYIARESETRTLFVEDERQLRKALAAVAEMPSLETVVVMHGSSEASGGAAGGDSRLRVLDWEALRALGRGAHLTGALEPRLAAVKPGDIATIVYTSGTTGSPKGVVQTHANHLAALDMIAHTSGVREGDLHLLFLPLAHSFARMESFLGVRLGLTTAFAESIERLPENLREVSPDFLCSVPRVFEKVYAKVLSGVAAAPPLRQRIFHWALSVGRRASRLEQEGRALPAGLRAQKALADRLVFAKLRAALGGRLRFCVSGSAPLALEIAEFFHAAGILILEGYGLTETCPVLTNNREDGFKFGSVGRPMPGVEIKLAPDGEILGRGGNIAKGYFKQPAATKEVFLPDGWFATGDIGRLDSDGFLFITDRKKDLIVTAGGMNIAPQNIENLLKGDPFISQVMVHGDRRPYPVALITLNPEELARFAREQGIMASDPTVLAKHPKVVERVQRTVDAKNSELQSYAKVKKFTILPEDFTVENGALTPTLKVKRKVISERHHAALDALYK
;
A
#
# COMPACT_ATOMS: atom_id res chain seq x y z
N MET A 1 16.03 8.53 -26.29
CA MET A 1 16.82 8.78 -25.07
C MET A 1 15.89 8.52 -23.88
N SER A 2 16.38 7.86 -22.85
CA SER A 2 15.60 7.72 -21.60
C SER A 2 15.44 9.10 -20.96
N PRO A 3 14.28 9.42 -20.34
CA PRO A 3 14.07 10.69 -19.68
C PRO A 3 15.05 10.84 -18.51
N GLU A 4 15.56 12.05 -18.32
CA GLU A 4 16.54 12.36 -17.27
C GLU A 4 15.87 12.68 -15.91
N SER A 5 14.56 12.97 -15.92
CA SER A 5 13.79 13.27 -14.71
C SER A 5 12.32 12.82 -14.85
N LEU A 6 11.62 12.69 -13.71
CA LEU A 6 10.18 12.38 -13.69
C LEU A 6 9.35 13.50 -14.36
N GLY A 7 9.76 14.74 -14.21
CA GLY A 7 9.12 15.86 -14.92
C GLY A 7 9.25 15.71 -16.44
N ARG A 8 10.43 15.38 -16.97
CA ARG A 8 10.62 15.13 -18.41
C ARG A 8 9.81 13.92 -18.88
N LEU A 9 9.81 12.84 -18.10
CA LEU A 9 8.97 11.66 -18.38
C LEU A 9 7.50 12.05 -18.58
N PHE A 10 6.97 12.90 -17.69
CA PHE A 10 5.60 13.40 -17.78
C PHE A 10 5.35 14.21 -19.06
N TRP A 11 6.21 15.20 -19.36
CA TRP A 11 6.02 16.06 -20.53
C TRP A 11 6.21 15.32 -21.86
N ASP A 12 7.11 14.34 -21.91
CA ASP A 12 7.25 13.43 -23.04
C ASP A 12 5.95 12.62 -23.26
N ARG A 13 5.31 12.17 -22.18
CA ARG A 13 4.03 11.45 -22.25
C ARG A 13 2.89 12.36 -22.72
N VAL A 14 2.78 13.55 -22.18
CA VAL A 14 1.78 14.55 -22.61
C VAL A 14 1.88 14.78 -24.12
N SER A 15 3.09 15.00 -24.61
CA SER A 15 3.35 15.22 -26.05
C SER A 15 2.95 14.03 -26.93
N ARG A 16 3.24 12.80 -26.48
CA ARG A 16 2.95 11.58 -27.26
C ARG A 16 1.50 11.16 -27.23
N SER A 17 0.80 11.43 -26.12
CA SER A 17 -0.53 10.86 -25.88
C SER A 17 -1.69 11.81 -26.16
N GLY A 18 -1.47 13.12 -26.11
CA GLY A 18 -2.42 14.16 -26.52
C GLY A 18 -3.85 13.97 -25.98
N GLU A 19 -4.78 13.65 -26.85
CA GLU A 19 -6.21 13.51 -26.51
C GLU A 19 -6.59 12.15 -25.87
N ARG A 20 -5.66 11.19 -25.80
CA ARG A 20 -5.94 9.94 -25.08
C ARG A 20 -6.23 10.20 -23.61
N ALA A 21 -7.08 9.35 -23.00
CA ALA A 21 -7.38 9.45 -21.57
C ALA A 21 -6.14 9.19 -20.72
N ALA A 22 -5.85 10.11 -19.81
CA ALA A 22 -4.80 10.02 -18.80
C ALA A 22 -5.36 9.64 -17.44
N GLN A 23 -6.46 10.29 -17.07
CA GLN A 23 -7.13 10.09 -15.79
C GLN A 23 -8.62 9.86 -16.01
N ARG A 24 -9.24 9.12 -15.09
CA ARG A 24 -10.68 8.93 -15.01
C ARG A 24 -11.13 9.26 -13.60
N VAL A 25 -11.97 10.26 -13.45
CA VAL A 25 -12.48 10.75 -12.17
C VAL A 25 -14.00 10.68 -12.13
N LYS A 26 -14.58 10.46 -10.95
CA LYS A 26 -16.02 10.43 -10.78
C LYS A 26 -16.50 11.81 -10.35
N VAL A 27 -17.35 12.46 -11.17
CA VAL A 27 -17.93 13.77 -10.91
C VAL A 27 -19.44 13.63 -11.02
N ASP A 28 -20.17 14.06 -9.99
CA ASP A 28 -21.65 13.97 -9.92
C ASP A 28 -22.19 12.57 -10.25
N GLY A 29 -21.50 11.54 -9.73
CA GLY A 29 -21.86 10.14 -9.93
C GLY A 29 -21.49 9.53 -11.28
N ALA A 30 -20.93 10.30 -12.21
CA ALA A 30 -20.51 9.83 -13.54
C ALA A 30 -18.98 9.84 -13.70
N TRP A 31 -18.44 8.79 -14.32
CA TRP A 31 -17.02 8.74 -14.66
C TRP A 31 -16.73 9.65 -15.87
N ARG A 32 -15.73 10.50 -15.75
CA ARG A 32 -15.26 11.42 -16.79
C ARG A 32 -13.77 11.23 -17.04
N ASP A 33 -13.40 11.21 -18.31
CA ASP A 33 -12.00 11.11 -18.71
C ASP A 33 -11.39 12.50 -18.83
N VAL A 34 -10.15 12.62 -18.36
CA VAL A 34 -9.25 13.77 -18.52
C VAL A 34 -8.15 13.34 -19.48
N SER A 35 -7.98 14.05 -20.60
CA SER A 35 -6.94 13.73 -21.58
C SER A 35 -5.54 14.13 -21.09
N TRP A 36 -4.49 13.53 -21.68
CA TRP A 36 -3.11 13.91 -21.39
C TRP A 36 -2.84 15.39 -21.67
N ARG A 37 -3.48 15.96 -22.71
CA ARG A 37 -3.37 17.38 -23.01
C ARG A 37 -3.91 18.24 -21.87
N VAL A 38 -5.16 17.99 -21.46
CA VAL A 38 -5.79 18.73 -20.36
C VAL A 38 -5.01 18.56 -19.06
N LEU A 39 -4.59 17.33 -18.76
CA LEU A 39 -3.73 17.07 -17.60
C LEU A 39 -2.44 17.88 -17.66
N GLY A 40 -1.77 17.96 -18.83
CA GLY A 40 -0.57 18.76 -19.02
C GLY A 40 -0.82 20.26 -18.83
N GLU A 41 -1.93 20.80 -19.32
CA GLU A 41 -2.32 22.21 -19.12
C GLU A 41 -2.47 22.54 -17.64
N GLU A 42 -3.18 21.70 -16.88
CA GLU A 42 -3.38 21.92 -15.44
C GLU A 42 -2.07 21.79 -14.65
N VAL A 43 -1.23 20.79 -14.96
CA VAL A 43 0.10 20.64 -14.34
C VAL A 43 0.98 21.86 -14.62
N ARG A 44 0.93 22.41 -15.85
CA ARG A 44 1.66 23.63 -16.22
C ARG A 44 1.20 24.83 -15.39
N GLU A 45 -0.10 25.04 -15.29
CA GLU A 45 -0.67 26.16 -14.53
C GLU A 45 -0.28 26.08 -13.05
N VAL A 46 -0.36 24.88 -12.44
CA VAL A 46 0.04 24.67 -11.04
C VAL A 46 1.54 24.90 -10.84
N ALA A 47 2.39 24.40 -11.75
CA ALA A 47 3.85 24.61 -11.68
C ALA A 47 4.22 26.09 -11.80
N LEU A 48 3.61 26.80 -12.74
CA LEU A 48 3.80 28.24 -12.92
C LEU A 48 3.24 29.03 -11.73
N GLY A 49 2.13 28.59 -11.13
CA GLY A 49 1.59 29.17 -9.89
C GLY A 49 2.57 29.05 -8.72
N LEU A 50 3.22 27.89 -8.55
CA LEU A 50 4.29 27.70 -7.56
C LEU A 50 5.49 28.63 -7.84
N ILE A 51 5.86 28.79 -9.11
CA ILE A 51 6.92 29.72 -9.53
C ILE A 51 6.53 31.16 -9.18
N ALA A 52 5.27 31.57 -9.44
CA ALA A 52 4.73 32.89 -9.09
C ALA A 52 4.76 33.16 -7.57
N LEU A 53 4.60 32.11 -6.76
CA LEU A 53 4.75 32.18 -5.30
C LEU A 53 6.22 32.23 -4.85
N GLY A 54 7.18 32.34 -5.79
CA GLY A 54 8.61 32.42 -5.48
C GLY A 54 9.27 31.08 -5.15
N ARG A 55 8.62 29.94 -5.42
CA ARG A 55 9.23 28.62 -5.17
C ARG A 55 10.42 28.40 -6.12
N GLN A 56 11.52 27.87 -5.58
CA GLN A 56 12.76 27.63 -6.30
C GLN A 56 13.01 26.11 -6.48
N PRO A 57 13.85 25.69 -7.45
CA PRO A 57 14.33 24.31 -7.50
C PRO A 57 14.94 23.88 -6.17
N GLY A 58 14.59 22.67 -5.71
CA GLY A 58 14.98 22.15 -4.41
C GLY A 58 14.06 22.51 -3.25
N ASP A 59 13.13 23.47 -3.40
CA ASP A 59 12.15 23.78 -2.35
C ASP A 59 11.24 22.58 -2.07
N ALA A 60 11.01 22.30 -0.79
CA ALA A 60 10.11 21.26 -0.34
C ALA A 60 8.65 21.73 -0.40
N VAL A 61 7.81 20.91 -1.03
CA VAL A 61 6.37 21.13 -1.16
C VAL A 61 5.61 19.92 -0.64
N GLY A 62 4.79 20.13 0.39
CA GLY A 62 4.01 19.09 1.05
C GLY A 62 2.72 18.76 0.32
N LEU A 63 2.32 17.47 0.33
CA LEU A 63 1.04 16.99 -0.20
C LEU A 63 0.30 16.21 0.89
N LEU A 64 -0.74 16.81 1.48
CA LEU A 64 -1.57 16.25 2.57
C LEU A 64 -2.98 15.98 2.05
N SER A 65 -3.17 14.87 1.37
CA SER A 65 -4.45 14.52 0.75
C SER A 65 -4.60 13.01 0.56
N GLN A 66 -5.84 12.56 0.48
CA GLN A 66 -6.19 11.24 -0.02
C GLN A 66 -5.78 11.09 -1.49
N THR A 67 -5.88 9.86 -2.00
CA THR A 67 -5.58 9.53 -3.39
C THR A 67 -6.63 10.13 -4.33
N ARG A 68 -6.19 11.04 -5.21
CA ARG A 68 -7.05 11.77 -6.15
C ARG A 68 -6.24 12.37 -7.30
N GLY A 69 -6.95 12.81 -8.36
CA GLY A 69 -6.31 13.36 -9.56
C GLY A 69 -5.47 14.62 -9.29
N GLU A 70 -5.97 15.51 -8.43
CA GLU A 70 -5.27 16.76 -8.07
C GLU A 70 -3.95 16.49 -7.35
N TRP A 71 -3.88 15.42 -6.54
CA TRP A 71 -2.62 15.01 -5.92
C TRP A 71 -1.54 14.71 -6.97
N VAL A 72 -1.90 13.95 -8.01
CA VAL A 72 -0.98 13.60 -9.11
C VAL A 72 -0.57 14.84 -9.91
N ARG A 73 -1.52 15.77 -10.15
CA ARG A 73 -1.25 17.05 -10.83
C ARG A 73 -0.27 17.90 -10.04
N ALA A 74 -0.47 18.03 -8.73
CA ALA A 74 0.43 18.75 -7.83
C ALA A 74 1.83 18.12 -7.81
N ASP A 75 1.92 16.78 -7.71
CA ASP A 75 3.20 16.05 -7.70
C ASP A 75 4.01 16.34 -8.98
N PHE A 76 3.40 16.17 -10.17
CA PHE A 76 4.10 16.47 -11.43
C PHE A 76 4.39 17.95 -11.63
N ALA A 77 3.60 18.86 -11.09
CA ALA A 77 3.90 20.28 -11.08
C ALA A 77 5.15 20.61 -10.26
N ILE A 78 5.25 20.03 -9.05
CA ILE A 78 6.42 20.16 -8.18
C ILE A 78 7.67 19.59 -8.87
N LEU A 79 7.58 18.36 -9.39
CA LEU A 79 8.70 17.70 -10.06
C LEU A 79 9.14 18.43 -11.34
N SER A 80 8.19 19.05 -12.06
CA SER A 80 8.47 19.81 -13.29
C SER A 80 9.21 21.12 -13.02
N MET A 81 8.94 21.80 -11.90
CA MET A 81 9.65 23.01 -11.53
C MET A 81 11.00 22.75 -10.82
N GLY A 82 11.34 21.46 -10.61
CA GLY A 82 12.54 21.05 -9.87
C GLY A 82 12.40 21.07 -8.36
N GLY A 83 11.17 21.13 -7.83
CA GLY A 83 10.88 21.05 -6.40
C GLY A 83 10.96 19.62 -5.85
N VAL A 84 10.94 19.49 -4.53
CA VAL A 84 10.97 18.23 -3.79
C VAL A 84 9.59 17.94 -3.20
N THR A 85 8.96 16.84 -3.59
CA THR A 85 7.66 16.45 -3.04
C THR A 85 7.81 15.81 -1.67
N ILE A 86 7.04 16.30 -0.69
CA ILE A 86 6.92 15.75 0.66
C ILE A 86 5.51 15.14 0.82
N PRO A 87 5.33 13.85 0.53
CA PRO A 87 4.03 13.19 0.67
C PRO A 87 3.71 12.95 2.14
N VAL A 88 2.52 13.37 2.58
CA VAL A 88 2.07 13.26 3.97
C VAL A 88 0.72 12.52 4.02
N TYR A 89 0.62 11.55 4.92
CA TYR A 89 -0.65 10.84 5.12
C TYR A 89 -1.69 11.74 5.77
N PRO A 90 -2.92 11.85 5.20
CA PRO A 90 -3.98 12.66 5.77
C PRO A 90 -4.48 12.14 7.14
N THR A 91 -4.12 10.91 7.51
CA THR A 91 -4.43 10.31 8.81
C THR A 91 -3.43 10.68 9.90
N TYR A 92 -2.30 11.30 9.57
CA TYR A 92 -1.37 11.75 10.59
C TYR A 92 -1.97 12.86 11.46
N PRO A 93 -1.70 12.86 12.77
CA PRO A 93 -2.11 13.94 13.67
C PRO A 93 -1.29 15.21 13.42
N PRO A 94 -1.75 16.38 13.91
CA PRO A 94 -1.09 17.68 13.70
C PRO A 94 0.39 17.69 14.06
N GLU A 95 0.78 17.03 15.15
CA GLU A 95 2.16 16.99 15.66
C GLU A 95 3.11 16.26 14.69
N THR A 96 2.62 15.18 14.07
CA THR A 96 3.40 14.45 13.05
C THR A 96 3.52 15.27 11.76
N LEU A 97 2.45 15.96 11.35
CA LEU A 97 2.50 16.89 10.22
C LEU A 97 3.53 18.00 10.47
N ALA A 98 3.47 18.64 11.66
CA ALA A 98 4.41 19.69 12.05
C ALA A 98 5.86 19.20 12.05
N TYR A 99 6.11 18.01 12.61
CA TYR A 99 7.43 17.40 12.61
C TYR A 99 7.96 17.23 11.17
N ILE A 100 7.16 16.65 10.27
CA ILE A 100 7.56 16.41 8.87
C ILE A 100 7.82 17.73 8.16
N ALA A 101 6.91 18.71 8.28
CA ALA A 101 7.03 20.00 7.61
C ALA A 101 8.22 20.80 8.10
N ARG A 102 8.50 20.76 9.42
CA ARG A 102 9.67 21.42 10.01
C ARG A 102 10.98 20.78 9.58
N GLU A 103 11.09 19.44 9.65
CA GLU A 103 12.31 18.73 9.27
C GLU A 103 12.64 18.88 7.80
N SER A 104 11.63 18.80 6.93
CA SER A 104 11.77 18.96 5.48
C SER A 104 11.87 20.42 5.03
N GLU A 105 11.65 21.40 5.93
CA GLU A 105 11.60 22.83 5.60
C GLU A 105 10.51 23.14 4.55
N THR A 106 9.35 22.48 4.66
CA THR A 106 8.24 22.64 3.72
C THR A 106 7.75 24.09 3.68
N ARG A 107 7.79 24.70 2.49
CA ARG A 107 7.39 26.10 2.26
C ARG A 107 5.98 26.27 1.71
N THR A 108 5.49 25.28 0.96
CA THR A 108 4.11 25.23 0.48
C THR A 108 3.52 23.88 0.86
N LEU A 109 2.26 23.87 1.33
CA LEU A 109 1.53 22.68 1.69
C LEU A 109 0.21 22.63 0.91
N PHE A 110 0.06 21.65 0.03
CA PHE A 110 -1.23 21.31 -0.53
C PHE A 110 -2.03 20.48 0.48
N VAL A 111 -3.27 20.87 0.72
CA VAL A 111 -4.21 20.15 1.59
C VAL A 111 -5.45 19.76 0.80
N GLU A 112 -6.04 18.60 1.12
CA GLU A 112 -7.19 18.09 0.38
C GLU A 112 -8.41 19.01 0.45
N ASP A 113 -8.79 19.37 1.68
CA ASP A 113 -10.04 20.06 2.00
C ASP A 113 -9.91 20.94 3.23
N GLU A 114 -11.01 21.55 3.66
CA GLU A 114 -11.07 22.38 4.85
C GLU A 114 -10.69 21.64 6.14
N ARG A 115 -10.98 20.34 6.25
CA ARG A 115 -10.60 19.53 7.43
C ARG A 115 -9.08 19.44 7.55
N GLN A 116 -8.40 19.19 6.43
CA GLN A 116 -6.93 19.13 6.41
C GLN A 116 -6.32 20.53 6.56
N LEU A 117 -6.98 21.58 6.04
CA LEU A 117 -6.59 22.97 6.29
C LEU A 117 -6.61 23.29 7.79
N ARG A 118 -7.70 22.99 8.49
CA ARG A 118 -7.80 23.20 9.95
C ARG A 118 -6.71 22.46 10.72
N LYS A 119 -6.38 21.23 10.30
CA LYS A 119 -5.26 20.47 10.87
C LYS A 119 -3.93 21.19 10.67
N ALA A 120 -3.65 21.70 9.46
CA ALA A 120 -2.42 22.44 9.17
C ALA A 120 -2.33 23.74 9.99
N LEU A 121 -3.44 24.49 10.06
CA LEU A 121 -3.51 25.74 10.84
C LEU A 121 -3.30 25.50 12.34
N ALA A 122 -3.83 24.40 12.90
CA ALA A 122 -3.63 24.05 14.31
C ALA A 122 -2.15 23.78 14.65
N ALA A 123 -1.33 23.41 13.67
CA ALA A 123 0.08 23.10 13.86
C ALA A 123 1.03 24.15 13.26
N VAL A 124 0.52 25.25 12.70
CA VAL A 124 1.31 26.22 11.89
C VAL A 124 2.46 26.87 12.69
N ALA A 125 2.27 27.11 13.98
CA ALA A 125 3.30 27.67 14.83
C ALA A 125 4.57 26.80 14.93
N GLU A 126 4.44 25.50 14.71
CA GLU A 126 5.55 24.54 14.70
C GLU A 126 6.15 24.33 13.30
N MET A 127 5.63 25.01 12.27
CA MET A 127 6.07 24.94 10.86
C MET A 127 6.66 26.29 10.40
N PRO A 128 7.85 26.70 10.89
CA PRO A 128 8.36 28.05 10.69
C PRO A 128 8.66 28.40 9.22
N SER A 129 8.92 27.40 8.37
CA SER A 129 9.20 27.59 6.94
C SER A 129 7.93 27.65 6.08
N LEU A 130 6.76 27.33 6.62
CA LEU A 130 5.52 27.28 5.86
C LEU A 130 5.02 28.70 5.56
N GLU A 131 4.91 29.02 4.28
CA GLU A 131 4.49 30.33 3.77
C GLU A 131 3.13 30.29 3.06
N THR A 132 2.78 29.13 2.47
CA THR A 132 1.57 29.01 1.68
C THR A 132 0.88 27.67 1.93
N VAL A 133 -0.45 27.71 2.09
CA VAL A 133 -1.30 26.51 2.05
C VAL A 133 -2.23 26.62 0.85
N VAL A 134 -2.34 25.54 0.07
CA VAL A 134 -3.23 25.45 -1.09
C VAL A 134 -4.29 24.38 -0.85
N VAL A 135 -5.56 24.75 -0.86
CA VAL A 135 -6.70 23.85 -0.70
C VAL A 135 -7.07 23.28 -2.06
N MET A 136 -7.02 21.95 -2.21
CA MET A 136 -7.29 21.28 -3.49
C MET A 136 -8.79 21.23 -3.83
N HIS A 137 -9.64 21.05 -2.81
CA HIS A 137 -11.08 20.92 -2.98
C HIS A 137 -11.85 21.79 -1.99
N GLY A 138 -12.73 22.66 -2.48
CA GLY A 138 -13.46 23.64 -1.69
C GLY A 138 -12.90 25.05 -1.85
N SER A 139 -13.45 26.00 -1.08
CA SER A 139 -13.05 27.41 -1.12
C SER A 139 -12.09 27.74 0.03
N SER A 140 -11.12 28.60 -0.26
CA SER A 140 -10.26 29.21 0.78
C SER A 140 -11.04 30.21 1.67
N GLU A 141 -12.18 30.72 1.20
CA GLU A 141 -13.04 31.65 1.94
C GLU A 141 -13.73 31.03 3.15
N ALA A 142 -13.93 29.69 3.16
CA ALA A 142 -14.53 28.97 4.28
C ALA A 142 -13.70 29.07 5.60
N SER A 143 -12.44 29.50 5.50
CA SER A 143 -11.55 29.70 6.66
C SER A 143 -11.63 31.10 7.30
N GLY A 144 -12.65 31.93 6.91
CA GLY A 144 -12.94 33.19 7.61
C GLY A 144 -11.81 34.24 7.58
N GLY A 145 -11.12 34.39 6.45
CA GLY A 145 -10.27 35.56 6.19
C GLY A 145 -9.03 35.75 7.07
N ALA A 146 -8.81 34.91 8.07
CA ALA A 146 -7.64 35.00 8.93
C ALA A 146 -6.96 33.62 9.01
N ALA A 147 -5.86 33.44 8.34
CA ALA A 147 -4.91 32.36 8.58
C ALA A 147 -4.46 32.40 10.05
N GLY A 148 -5.23 31.81 10.98
CA GLY A 148 -4.85 31.58 12.37
C GLY A 148 -4.08 32.71 13.13
N GLY A 149 -4.21 33.98 12.68
CA GLY A 149 -3.46 35.10 13.25
C GLY A 149 -2.01 35.23 12.76
N ASP A 150 -1.47 34.31 11.97
CA ASP A 150 -0.11 34.42 11.41
C ASP A 150 -0.14 35.16 10.06
N SER A 151 0.29 36.45 10.11
CA SER A 151 0.34 37.31 8.92
C SER A 151 1.31 36.83 7.81
N ARG A 152 2.13 35.82 8.08
CA ARG A 152 3.09 35.24 7.14
C ARG A 152 2.44 34.19 6.22
N LEU A 153 1.34 33.56 6.66
CA LEU A 153 0.73 32.42 5.97
C LEU A 153 -0.31 32.90 4.94
N ARG A 154 -0.07 32.56 3.69
CA ARG A 154 -1.03 32.74 2.59
C ARG A 154 -1.86 31.47 2.39
N VAL A 155 -3.19 31.58 2.38
CA VAL A 155 -4.08 30.47 2.01
C VAL A 155 -4.71 30.74 0.65
N LEU A 156 -4.62 29.78 -0.26
CA LEU A 156 -5.17 29.81 -1.60
C LEU A 156 -6.05 28.59 -1.84
N ASP A 157 -7.01 28.69 -2.73
CA ASP A 157 -7.62 27.50 -3.32
C ASP A 157 -6.87 27.08 -4.61
N TRP A 158 -7.25 25.90 -5.12
CA TRP A 158 -6.64 25.32 -6.32
C TRP A 158 -6.72 26.23 -7.54
N GLU A 159 -7.89 26.87 -7.76
CA GLU A 159 -8.09 27.72 -8.91
C GLU A 159 -7.34 29.04 -8.78
N ALA A 160 -7.25 29.61 -7.59
CA ALA A 160 -6.44 30.81 -7.34
C ALA A 160 -4.94 30.56 -7.64
N LEU A 161 -4.42 29.37 -7.28
CA LEU A 161 -3.04 29.02 -7.65
C LEU A 161 -2.87 28.89 -9.16
N ARG A 162 -3.81 28.23 -9.85
CA ARG A 162 -3.80 28.10 -11.32
C ARG A 162 -3.91 29.46 -12.01
N ALA A 163 -4.76 30.35 -11.48
CA ALA A 163 -4.90 31.71 -12.00
C ALA A 163 -3.58 32.49 -11.90
N LEU A 164 -2.81 32.35 -10.82
CA LEU A 164 -1.47 32.91 -10.73
C LEU A 164 -0.56 32.37 -11.85
N GLY A 165 -0.65 31.06 -12.13
CA GLY A 165 0.15 30.40 -13.16
C GLY A 165 -0.19 30.81 -14.60
N ARG A 166 -1.39 31.30 -14.84
CA ARG A 166 -1.80 31.85 -16.16
C ARG A 166 -1.28 33.25 -16.45
N GLY A 167 -0.55 33.86 -15.51
CA GLY A 167 0.06 35.19 -15.71
C GLY A 167 1.00 35.24 -16.91
N ALA A 168 0.80 36.18 -17.82
CA ALA A 168 1.57 36.30 -19.07
C ALA A 168 3.09 36.45 -18.86
N HIS A 169 3.51 37.04 -17.73
CA HIS A 169 4.92 37.20 -17.37
C HIS A 169 5.65 35.89 -17.03
N LEU A 170 4.89 34.79 -16.85
CA LEU A 170 5.44 33.46 -16.55
C LEU A 170 5.59 32.57 -17.80
N THR A 171 5.23 33.09 -18.98
CA THR A 171 5.38 32.36 -20.24
C THR A 171 6.84 31.95 -20.44
N GLY A 172 7.10 30.63 -20.61
CA GLY A 172 8.46 30.09 -20.77
C GLY A 172 9.26 29.94 -19.49
N ALA A 173 8.72 30.24 -18.29
CA ALA A 173 9.46 30.13 -17.02
C ALA A 173 9.65 28.66 -16.54
N LEU A 174 8.83 27.72 -17.01
CA LEU A 174 8.90 26.31 -16.62
C LEU A 174 10.00 25.54 -17.36
N GLU A 175 10.17 25.78 -18.65
CA GLU A 175 11.07 25.02 -19.51
C GLU A 175 12.55 25.04 -19.07
N PRO A 176 13.13 26.19 -18.69
CA PRO A 176 14.52 26.24 -18.18
C PRO A 176 14.68 25.46 -16.87
N ARG A 177 13.67 25.52 -15.97
CA ARG A 177 13.70 24.77 -14.70
C ARG A 177 13.64 23.28 -14.96
N LEU A 178 12.68 22.82 -15.78
CA LEU A 178 12.56 21.42 -16.19
C LEU A 178 13.84 20.91 -16.85
N ALA A 179 14.49 21.72 -17.69
CA ALA A 179 15.74 21.39 -18.35
C ALA A 179 16.93 21.28 -17.39
N ALA A 180 16.90 22.02 -16.28
CA ALA A 180 17.97 22.02 -15.29
C ALA A 180 17.95 20.83 -14.34
N VAL A 181 16.83 20.11 -14.21
CA VAL A 181 16.69 18.96 -13.30
C VAL A 181 17.58 17.81 -13.76
N LYS A 182 18.43 17.33 -12.85
CA LYS A 182 19.37 16.21 -13.08
C LYS A 182 18.85 14.90 -12.48
N PRO A 183 19.27 13.74 -13.00
CA PRO A 183 18.88 12.44 -12.46
C PRO A 183 19.20 12.26 -10.98
N GLY A 184 20.31 12.84 -10.50
CA GLY A 184 20.75 12.77 -9.09
C GLY A 184 20.07 13.74 -8.14
N ASP A 185 19.22 14.66 -8.63
CA ASP A 185 18.48 15.59 -7.79
C ASP A 185 17.40 14.86 -7.00
N ILE A 186 17.06 15.40 -5.83
CA ILE A 186 16.04 14.84 -4.96
C ILE A 186 14.66 15.07 -5.59
N ALA A 187 13.95 13.99 -5.89
CA ALA A 187 12.57 14.07 -6.36
C ALA A 187 11.57 14.12 -5.19
N THR A 188 11.89 13.39 -4.12
CA THR A 188 10.97 13.28 -2.98
C THR A 188 11.71 12.85 -1.71
N ILE A 189 11.13 13.24 -0.56
CA ILE A 189 11.51 12.73 0.75
C ILE A 189 10.25 12.08 1.36
N VAL A 190 10.25 10.75 1.44
CA VAL A 190 9.11 9.97 1.96
C VAL A 190 9.36 9.62 3.42
N TYR A 191 8.51 10.13 4.30
CA TYR A 191 8.63 9.87 5.75
C TYR A 191 7.99 8.53 6.11
N THR A 192 8.82 7.62 6.62
CA THR A 192 8.37 6.30 7.09
C THR A 192 8.25 6.29 8.60
N SER A 193 7.13 5.79 9.12
CA SER A 193 6.97 5.53 10.55
C SER A 193 7.85 4.36 10.95
N GLY A 194 9.03 4.64 11.49
CA GLY A 194 9.85 3.62 12.14
C GLY A 194 9.08 2.98 13.32
N THR A 195 9.38 1.71 13.61
CA THR A 195 8.74 0.99 14.74
C THR A 195 9.14 1.56 16.11
N THR A 196 10.13 2.48 16.19
CA THR A 196 10.79 2.87 17.45
C THR A 196 11.04 4.37 17.63
N GLY A 197 10.47 5.28 16.83
CA GLY A 197 10.77 6.71 16.97
C GLY A 197 10.05 7.62 15.99
N SER A 198 10.50 8.88 15.89
CA SER A 198 10.00 9.83 14.90
C SER A 198 10.20 9.32 13.47
N PRO A 199 9.31 9.65 12.54
CA PRO A 199 9.44 9.24 11.14
C PRO A 199 10.79 9.64 10.53
N LYS A 200 11.40 8.75 9.74
CA LYS A 200 12.63 9.03 9.00
C LYS A 200 12.31 9.39 7.56
N GLY A 201 12.87 10.48 7.06
CA GLY A 201 12.70 10.92 5.68
C GLY A 201 13.62 10.17 4.72
N VAL A 202 13.09 9.26 3.90
CA VAL A 202 13.86 8.54 2.88
C VAL A 202 14.06 9.42 1.66
N VAL A 203 15.31 9.68 1.30
CA VAL A 203 15.70 10.55 0.17
C VAL A 203 15.72 9.74 -1.12
N GLN A 204 14.78 10.02 -2.02
CA GLN A 204 14.66 9.36 -3.31
C GLN A 204 14.93 10.36 -4.45
N THR A 205 15.82 10.00 -5.37
CA THR A 205 16.18 10.82 -6.54
C THR A 205 15.33 10.49 -7.75
N HIS A 206 15.36 11.37 -8.76
CA HIS A 206 14.75 11.06 -10.06
C HIS A 206 15.30 9.78 -10.67
N ALA A 207 16.61 9.55 -10.58
CA ALA A 207 17.26 8.34 -11.09
C ALA A 207 16.75 7.08 -10.39
N ASN A 208 16.54 7.10 -9.08
CA ASN A 208 16.02 5.93 -8.35
C ASN A 208 14.64 5.51 -8.88
N HIS A 209 13.74 6.48 -9.05
CA HIS A 209 12.40 6.22 -9.58
C HIS A 209 12.42 5.76 -11.03
N LEU A 210 13.24 6.39 -11.89
CA LEU A 210 13.35 6.00 -13.30
C LEU A 210 13.91 4.58 -13.45
N ALA A 211 14.92 4.21 -12.65
CA ALA A 211 15.44 2.85 -12.63
C ALA A 211 14.35 1.83 -12.23
N ALA A 212 13.60 2.10 -11.17
CA ALA A 212 12.50 1.24 -10.75
C ALA A 212 11.39 1.14 -11.81
N LEU A 213 11.03 2.26 -12.44
CA LEU A 213 10.03 2.29 -13.53
C LEU A 213 10.45 1.46 -14.74
N ASP A 214 11.71 1.55 -15.13
CA ASP A 214 12.23 0.76 -16.26
C ASP A 214 12.19 -0.74 -15.94
N MET A 215 12.57 -1.14 -14.73
CA MET A 215 12.47 -2.53 -14.26
C MET A 215 11.02 -3.04 -14.32
N ILE A 216 10.07 -2.28 -13.77
CA ILE A 216 8.65 -2.65 -13.71
C ILE A 216 8.05 -2.67 -15.12
N ALA A 217 8.31 -1.68 -15.94
CA ALA A 217 7.77 -1.60 -17.30
C ALA A 217 8.17 -2.81 -18.16
N HIS A 218 9.36 -3.38 -17.93
CA HIS A 218 9.85 -4.56 -18.68
C HIS A 218 9.34 -5.90 -18.13
N THR A 219 8.81 -5.94 -16.89
CA THR A 219 8.52 -7.21 -16.20
C THR A 219 7.08 -7.38 -15.75
N SER A 220 6.27 -6.32 -15.75
CA SER A 220 4.96 -6.32 -15.08
C SER A 220 3.80 -6.89 -15.91
N GLY A 221 3.97 -7.16 -17.19
CA GLY A 221 2.85 -7.54 -18.06
C GLY A 221 1.83 -6.41 -18.33
N VAL A 222 2.03 -5.21 -17.74
CA VAL A 222 1.21 -4.01 -17.98
C VAL A 222 1.48 -3.48 -19.38
N ARG A 223 0.42 -3.09 -20.11
CA ARG A 223 0.48 -2.67 -21.51
C ARG A 223 0.12 -1.21 -21.66
N GLU A 224 0.65 -0.55 -22.68
CA GLU A 224 0.24 0.81 -23.04
C GLU A 224 -1.29 0.88 -23.25
N GLY A 225 -1.94 1.86 -22.64
CA GLY A 225 -3.39 2.06 -22.70
C GLY A 225 -4.22 1.20 -21.76
N ASP A 226 -3.61 0.34 -20.92
CA ASP A 226 -4.33 -0.35 -19.86
C ASP A 226 -5.03 0.65 -18.94
N LEU A 227 -6.16 0.24 -18.40
CA LEU A 227 -6.93 0.96 -17.40
C LEU A 227 -6.68 0.33 -16.02
N HIS A 228 -6.33 1.13 -15.03
CA HIS A 228 -6.21 0.65 -13.65
C HIS A 228 -6.99 1.55 -12.67
N LEU A 229 -7.31 1.00 -11.50
CA LEU A 229 -8.03 1.71 -10.45
C LEU A 229 -7.09 1.95 -9.27
N LEU A 230 -6.67 3.20 -9.09
CA LEU A 230 -5.77 3.63 -8.02
C LEU A 230 -6.58 4.04 -6.79
N PHE A 231 -6.33 3.37 -5.66
CA PHE A 231 -7.00 3.64 -4.37
C PHE A 231 -6.04 3.61 -3.19
N LEU A 232 -4.84 3.06 -3.39
CA LEU A 232 -3.81 3.05 -2.36
C LEU A 232 -3.32 4.48 -2.08
N PRO A 233 -2.91 4.81 -0.85
CA PRO A 233 -2.46 6.16 -0.51
C PRO A 233 -1.24 6.59 -1.34
N LEU A 234 -1.34 7.69 -2.09
CA LEU A 234 -0.24 8.26 -2.88
C LEU A 234 0.92 8.77 -2.01
N ALA A 235 0.69 8.97 -0.72
CA ALA A 235 1.75 9.21 0.26
C ALA A 235 2.66 7.99 0.47
N HIS A 236 2.25 6.79 0.01
CA HIS A 236 3.05 5.58 0.06
C HIS A 236 3.78 5.32 -1.25
N SER A 237 5.05 4.91 -1.18
CA SER A 237 5.90 4.68 -2.35
C SER A 237 5.31 3.70 -3.37
N PHE A 238 4.53 2.69 -2.94
CA PHE A 238 3.92 1.71 -3.84
C PHE A 238 2.86 2.36 -4.75
N ALA A 239 1.89 3.07 -4.18
CA ALA A 239 0.86 3.75 -4.97
C ALA A 239 1.45 4.87 -5.85
N ARG A 240 2.46 5.57 -5.35
CA ARG A 240 3.14 6.61 -6.12
C ARG A 240 3.91 6.03 -7.31
N MET A 241 4.56 4.87 -7.13
CA MET A 241 5.19 4.14 -8.25
C MET A 241 4.15 3.69 -9.28
N GLU A 242 2.97 3.22 -8.85
CA GLU A 242 1.85 2.89 -9.73
C GLU A 242 1.41 4.11 -10.56
N SER A 243 1.31 5.29 -9.93
CA SER A 243 1.02 6.56 -10.63
C SER A 243 2.10 6.91 -11.66
N PHE A 244 3.37 6.78 -11.32
CA PHE A 244 4.49 7.03 -12.24
C PHE A 244 4.51 6.01 -13.40
N LEU A 245 4.17 4.74 -13.12
CA LEU A 245 4.03 3.71 -14.15
C LEU A 245 2.93 4.09 -15.16
N GLY A 246 1.83 4.68 -14.67
CA GLY A 246 0.77 5.24 -15.51
C GLY A 246 1.32 6.22 -16.54
N VAL A 247 2.20 7.10 -16.14
CA VAL A 247 2.88 8.05 -17.03
C VAL A 247 3.89 7.34 -17.95
N ARG A 248 4.71 6.44 -17.40
CA ARG A 248 5.74 5.70 -18.19
C ARG A 248 5.14 4.91 -19.35
N LEU A 249 4.02 4.24 -19.11
CA LEU A 249 3.36 3.37 -20.09
C LEU A 249 2.16 4.01 -20.80
N GLY A 250 1.70 5.21 -20.36
CA GLY A 250 0.53 5.88 -20.97
C GLY A 250 -0.78 5.16 -20.64
N LEU A 251 -0.94 4.79 -19.38
CA LEU A 251 -2.15 4.15 -18.87
C LEU A 251 -3.27 5.19 -18.65
N THR A 252 -4.49 4.69 -18.50
CA THR A 252 -5.57 5.48 -17.93
C THR A 252 -5.70 5.15 -16.44
N THR A 253 -5.47 6.15 -15.57
CA THR A 253 -5.57 6.00 -14.12
C THR A 253 -6.96 6.44 -13.66
N ALA A 254 -7.81 5.49 -13.24
CA ALA A 254 -9.05 5.79 -12.54
C ALA A 254 -8.78 5.93 -11.03
N PHE A 255 -9.41 6.92 -10.37
CA PHE A 255 -9.28 7.13 -8.94
C PHE A 255 -10.54 6.64 -8.23
N ALA A 256 -10.39 5.72 -7.26
CA ALA A 256 -11.50 5.26 -6.46
C ALA A 256 -12.04 6.40 -5.57
N GLU A 257 -13.36 6.42 -5.36
CA GLU A 257 -14.02 7.42 -4.50
C GLU A 257 -13.61 7.24 -3.02
N SER A 258 -13.53 6.00 -2.55
CA SER A 258 -13.04 5.61 -1.22
C SER A 258 -12.80 4.10 -1.17
N ILE A 259 -12.19 3.61 -0.07
CA ILE A 259 -11.98 2.17 0.15
C ILE A 259 -13.32 1.43 0.30
N GLU A 260 -14.33 2.05 0.89
CA GLU A 260 -15.68 1.49 1.07
C GLU A 260 -16.40 1.31 -0.27
N ARG A 261 -16.20 2.26 -1.20
CA ARG A 261 -16.78 2.23 -2.55
C ARG A 261 -15.98 1.39 -3.54
N LEU A 262 -14.84 0.86 -3.14
CA LEU A 262 -13.95 0.09 -4.02
C LEU A 262 -14.67 -1.06 -4.77
N PRO A 263 -15.56 -1.88 -4.14
CA PRO A 263 -16.26 -2.95 -4.86
C PRO A 263 -17.20 -2.44 -5.98
N GLU A 264 -17.78 -1.26 -5.81
CA GLU A 264 -18.63 -0.62 -6.81
C GLU A 264 -17.76 -0.03 -7.93
N ASN A 265 -16.72 0.70 -7.56
CA ASN A 265 -15.81 1.31 -8.51
C ASN A 265 -15.08 0.26 -9.37
N LEU A 266 -14.70 -0.90 -8.82
CA LEU A 266 -14.13 -2.02 -9.59
C LEU A 266 -15.09 -2.51 -10.69
N ARG A 267 -16.38 -2.63 -10.39
CA ARG A 267 -17.39 -3.05 -11.38
C ARG A 267 -17.64 -1.99 -12.45
N GLU A 268 -17.68 -0.72 -12.04
CA GLU A 268 -17.93 0.41 -12.95
C GLU A 268 -16.73 0.67 -13.88
N VAL A 269 -15.53 0.63 -13.35
CA VAL A 269 -14.29 0.92 -14.07
C VAL A 269 -13.81 -0.28 -14.89
N SER A 270 -14.00 -1.50 -14.38
CA SER A 270 -13.52 -2.74 -15.02
C SER A 270 -12.03 -2.65 -15.39
N PRO A 271 -11.11 -2.56 -14.41
CA PRO A 271 -9.70 -2.38 -14.68
C PRO A 271 -9.04 -3.63 -15.31
N ASP A 272 -7.93 -3.42 -16.03
CA ASP A 272 -7.15 -4.49 -16.67
C ASP A 272 -6.19 -5.16 -15.68
N PHE A 273 -5.70 -4.42 -14.69
CA PHE A 273 -4.91 -4.91 -13.56
C PHE A 273 -5.23 -4.10 -12.29
N LEU A 274 -4.83 -4.61 -11.13
CA LEU A 274 -5.08 -3.96 -9.84
C LEU A 274 -3.87 -4.10 -8.93
N CYS A 275 -3.31 -2.98 -8.47
CA CYS A 275 -2.34 -2.97 -7.37
C CYS A 275 -3.08 -2.84 -6.04
N SER A 276 -2.74 -3.70 -5.07
CA SER A 276 -3.43 -3.76 -3.79
C SER A 276 -2.53 -4.22 -2.65
N VAL A 277 -3.10 -4.28 -1.47
CA VAL A 277 -2.47 -4.84 -0.27
C VAL A 277 -3.23 -6.09 0.18
N PRO A 278 -2.61 -7.03 0.92
CA PRO A 278 -3.22 -8.29 1.34
C PRO A 278 -4.60 -8.11 1.99
N ARG A 279 -4.78 -7.07 2.81
CA ARG A 279 -6.04 -6.81 3.53
C ARG A 279 -7.26 -6.69 2.63
N VAL A 280 -7.10 -6.18 1.43
CA VAL A 280 -8.21 -6.07 0.46
C VAL A 280 -8.60 -7.47 -0.03
N PHE A 281 -7.62 -8.30 -0.36
CA PHE A 281 -7.86 -9.69 -0.78
C PHE A 281 -8.45 -10.53 0.35
N GLU A 282 -7.96 -10.35 1.59
CA GLU A 282 -8.52 -10.98 2.80
C GLU A 282 -10.01 -10.65 2.97
N LYS A 283 -10.39 -9.38 2.85
CA LYS A 283 -11.79 -8.93 2.93
C LYS A 283 -12.66 -9.52 1.82
N VAL A 284 -12.17 -9.53 0.58
CA VAL A 284 -12.90 -10.13 -0.55
C VAL A 284 -13.08 -11.63 -0.33
N TYR A 285 -12.03 -12.34 0.07
CA TYR A 285 -12.06 -13.76 0.39
C TYR A 285 -13.08 -14.07 1.49
N ALA A 286 -13.02 -13.37 2.61
CA ALA A 286 -13.95 -13.54 3.73
C ALA A 286 -15.40 -13.28 3.28
N LYS A 287 -15.66 -12.21 2.52
CA LYS A 287 -17.00 -11.89 2.00
C LYS A 287 -17.56 -12.98 1.07
N VAL A 288 -16.71 -13.57 0.22
CA VAL A 288 -17.10 -14.68 -0.66
C VAL A 288 -17.49 -15.89 0.18
N LEU A 289 -16.65 -16.31 1.15
CA LEU A 289 -16.91 -17.46 1.99
C LEU A 289 -18.16 -17.29 2.86
N SER A 290 -18.36 -16.09 3.42
CA SER A 290 -19.57 -15.73 4.17
C SER A 290 -20.82 -15.84 3.29
N GLY A 291 -20.77 -15.30 2.09
CA GLY A 291 -21.87 -15.43 1.13
C GLY A 291 -22.19 -16.86 0.73
N VAL A 292 -21.17 -17.70 0.61
CA VAL A 292 -21.33 -19.15 0.34
C VAL A 292 -21.96 -19.85 1.54
N ALA A 293 -21.49 -19.56 2.75
CA ALA A 293 -22.03 -20.18 3.97
C ALA A 293 -23.53 -19.85 4.19
N ALA A 294 -23.96 -18.64 3.79
CA ALA A 294 -25.37 -18.23 3.84
C ALA A 294 -26.22 -18.76 2.68
N ALA A 295 -25.62 -19.38 1.65
CA ALA A 295 -26.34 -19.88 0.48
C ALA A 295 -27.00 -21.24 0.74
N PRO A 296 -28.04 -21.63 -0.06
CA PRO A 296 -28.63 -22.97 0.03
C PRO A 296 -27.59 -24.08 -0.14
N PRO A 297 -27.80 -25.26 0.50
CA PRO A 297 -26.82 -26.36 0.53
C PRO A 297 -26.33 -26.82 -0.85
N LEU A 298 -27.17 -26.78 -1.86
CA LEU A 298 -26.77 -27.13 -3.24
C LEU A 298 -25.74 -26.13 -3.78
N ARG A 299 -25.93 -24.83 -3.54
CA ARG A 299 -24.96 -23.80 -3.97
C ARG A 299 -23.63 -23.92 -3.22
N GLN A 300 -23.66 -24.24 -1.94
CA GLN A 300 -22.46 -24.54 -1.16
C GLN A 300 -21.69 -25.73 -1.76
N ARG A 301 -22.37 -26.85 -2.07
CA ARG A 301 -21.74 -28.02 -2.68
C ARG A 301 -21.12 -27.68 -4.04
N ILE A 302 -21.82 -26.94 -4.89
CA ILE A 302 -21.30 -26.50 -6.20
C ILE A 302 -20.05 -25.63 -6.02
N PHE A 303 -20.06 -24.69 -5.08
CA PHE A 303 -18.91 -23.85 -4.80
C PHE A 303 -17.70 -24.66 -4.33
N HIS A 304 -17.87 -25.56 -3.35
CA HIS A 304 -16.78 -26.39 -2.84
C HIS A 304 -16.23 -27.34 -3.90
N TRP A 305 -17.09 -27.91 -4.74
CA TRP A 305 -16.68 -28.70 -5.90
C TRP A 305 -15.85 -27.84 -6.87
N ALA A 306 -16.35 -26.68 -7.25
CA ALA A 306 -15.65 -25.77 -8.16
C ALA A 306 -14.27 -25.37 -7.62
N LEU A 307 -14.20 -25.01 -6.31
CA LEU A 307 -12.95 -24.66 -5.65
C LEU A 307 -11.95 -25.84 -5.65
N SER A 308 -12.41 -27.06 -5.39
CA SER A 308 -11.57 -28.26 -5.48
C SER A 308 -11.01 -28.48 -6.88
N VAL A 309 -11.84 -28.32 -7.92
CA VAL A 309 -11.42 -28.40 -9.33
C VAL A 309 -10.42 -27.29 -9.65
N GLY A 310 -10.70 -26.05 -9.25
CA GLY A 310 -9.80 -24.90 -9.46
C GLY A 310 -8.45 -25.09 -8.79
N ARG A 311 -8.40 -25.53 -7.52
CA ARG A 311 -7.15 -25.81 -6.80
C ARG A 311 -6.32 -26.92 -7.47
N ARG A 312 -6.95 -27.97 -7.97
CA ARG A 312 -6.24 -29.02 -8.72
C ARG A 312 -5.65 -28.50 -10.02
N ALA A 313 -6.41 -27.68 -10.75
CA ALA A 313 -5.91 -27.04 -11.97
C ALA A 313 -4.76 -26.08 -11.66
N SER A 314 -4.91 -25.21 -10.65
CA SER A 314 -3.91 -24.27 -10.18
C SER A 314 -2.57 -24.94 -9.87
N ARG A 315 -2.57 -26.07 -9.16
CA ARG A 315 -1.32 -26.81 -8.85
C ARG A 315 -0.60 -27.28 -10.10
N LEU A 316 -1.32 -27.86 -11.07
CA LEU A 316 -0.71 -28.29 -12.32
C LEU A 316 -0.16 -27.11 -13.14
N GLU A 317 -0.88 -26.00 -13.15
CA GLU A 317 -0.44 -24.77 -13.83
C GLU A 317 0.83 -24.19 -13.19
N GLN A 318 0.91 -24.20 -11.83
CA GLN A 318 2.13 -23.80 -11.11
C GLN A 318 3.33 -24.74 -11.39
N GLU A 319 3.08 -26.03 -11.64
CA GLU A 319 4.09 -27.00 -12.02
C GLU A 319 4.45 -26.93 -13.53
N GLY A 320 3.85 -26.02 -14.30
CA GLY A 320 4.03 -25.92 -15.75
C GLY A 320 3.45 -27.14 -16.52
N ARG A 321 2.54 -27.89 -15.91
CA ARG A 321 1.96 -29.12 -16.47
C ARG A 321 0.64 -28.85 -17.17
N ALA A 322 0.45 -29.48 -18.32
CA ALA A 322 -0.80 -29.39 -19.08
C ALA A 322 -1.96 -30.03 -18.30
N LEU A 323 -3.13 -29.38 -18.33
CA LEU A 323 -4.34 -29.93 -17.69
C LEU A 323 -4.86 -31.14 -18.48
N PRO A 324 -5.12 -32.29 -17.83
CA PRO A 324 -5.82 -33.42 -18.43
C PRO A 324 -7.19 -33.00 -18.99
N ALA A 325 -7.63 -33.63 -20.10
CA ALA A 325 -8.87 -33.24 -20.81
C ALA A 325 -10.10 -33.21 -19.87
N GLY A 326 -10.25 -34.24 -19.00
CA GLY A 326 -11.34 -34.30 -18.02
C GLY A 326 -11.30 -33.16 -17.00
N LEU A 327 -10.11 -32.76 -16.52
CA LEU A 327 -9.96 -31.64 -15.58
C LEU A 327 -10.22 -30.30 -16.29
N ARG A 328 -9.82 -30.16 -17.55
CA ARG A 328 -10.10 -28.97 -18.38
C ARG A 328 -11.61 -28.76 -18.56
N ALA A 329 -12.36 -29.82 -18.86
CA ALA A 329 -13.82 -29.76 -18.97
C ALA A 329 -14.48 -29.39 -17.61
N GLN A 330 -14.01 -29.99 -16.50
CA GLN A 330 -14.50 -29.65 -15.16
C GLN A 330 -14.17 -28.17 -14.81
N LYS A 331 -12.96 -27.68 -15.13
CA LYS A 331 -12.56 -26.27 -14.90
C LYS A 331 -13.47 -25.31 -15.69
N ALA A 332 -13.77 -25.62 -16.96
CA ALA A 332 -14.68 -24.80 -17.76
C ALA A 332 -16.10 -24.75 -17.17
N LEU A 333 -16.61 -25.88 -16.64
CA LEU A 333 -17.91 -25.92 -15.99
C LEU A 333 -17.89 -25.16 -14.64
N ALA A 334 -16.86 -25.34 -13.82
CA ALA A 334 -16.65 -24.59 -12.56
C ALA A 334 -16.56 -23.09 -12.82
N ASP A 335 -15.88 -22.69 -13.89
CA ASP A 335 -15.77 -21.31 -14.32
C ASP A 335 -17.14 -20.71 -14.61
N ARG A 336 -17.93 -21.37 -15.46
CA ARG A 336 -19.26 -20.89 -15.85
C ARG A 336 -20.23 -20.78 -14.65
N LEU A 337 -20.19 -21.73 -13.73
CA LEU A 337 -21.13 -21.80 -12.61
C LEU A 337 -20.76 -20.90 -11.45
N VAL A 338 -19.46 -20.69 -11.19
CA VAL A 338 -18.94 -20.04 -9.98
C VAL A 338 -17.97 -18.91 -10.29
N PHE A 339 -16.83 -19.18 -10.94
CA PHE A 339 -15.71 -18.26 -10.98
C PHE A 339 -15.94 -17.04 -11.87
N ALA A 340 -16.70 -17.18 -12.96
CA ALA A 340 -17.08 -16.03 -13.80
C ALA A 340 -17.82 -14.94 -13.00
N LYS A 341 -18.66 -15.32 -12.02
CA LYS A 341 -19.36 -14.38 -11.15
C LYS A 341 -18.43 -13.68 -10.19
N LEU A 342 -17.43 -14.39 -9.67
CA LEU A 342 -16.41 -13.78 -8.81
C LEU A 342 -15.56 -12.77 -9.58
N ARG A 343 -15.11 -13.11 -10.77
CA ARG A 343 -14.38 -12.18 -11.64
C ARG A 343 -15.21 -10.97 -12.03
N ALA A 344 -16.50 -11.16 -12.36
CA ALA A 344 -17.42 -10.06 -12.68
C ALA A 344 -17.59 -9.08 -11.50
N ALA A 345 -17.57 -9.57 -10.25
CA ALA A 345 -17.61 -8.73 -9.07
C ALA A 345 -16.36 -7.83 -8.91
N LEU A 346 -15.25 -8.19 -9.56
CA LEU A 346 -14.00 -7.43 -9.62
C LEU A 346 -13.82 -6.70 -10.97
N GLY A 347 -14.90 -6.50 -11.73
CA GLY A 347 -14.89 -5.79 -13.01
C GLY A 347 -14.78 -6.68 -14.24
N GLY A 348 -14.45 -7.97 -14.10
CA GLY A 348 -14.47 -8.97 -15.17
C GLY A 348 -13.29 -8.93 -16.16
N ARG A 349 -12.43 -7.91 -16.13
CA ARG A 349 -11.33 -7.71 -17.09
C ARG A 349 -9.94 -7.91 -16.50
N LEU A 350 -9.84 -8.09 -15.17
CA LEU A 350 -8.56 -8.26 -14.49
C LEU A 350 -7.76 -9.43 -15.08
N ARG A 351 -6.59 -9.14 -15.61
CA ARG A 351 -5.62 -10.15 -16.06
C ARG A 351 -4.82 -10.66 -14.87
N PHE A 352 -4.37 -9.78 -14.00
CA PHE A 352 -3.65 -10.08 -12.76
C PHE A 352 -3.85 -8.96 -11.73
N CYS A 353 -3.48 -9.27 -10.49
CA CYS A 353 -3.33 -8.29 -9.43
C CYS A 353 -1.89 -8.31 -8.91
N VAL A 354 -1.43 -7.17 -8.38
CA VAL A 354 -0.15 -7.09 -7.66
C VAL A 354 -0.45 -6.86 -6.18
N SER A 355 0.14 -7.69 -5.32
CA SER A 355 0.05 -7.55 -3.86
C SER A 355 1.41 -7.14 -3.29
N GLY A 356 1.43 -6.07 -2.52
CA GLY A 356 2.66 -5.56 -1.90
C GLY A 356 2.46 -5.03 -0.48
N SER A 357 3.51 -4.52 0.10
CA SER A 357 3.57 -3.88 1.43
C SER A 357 3.43 -4.81 2.64
N ALA A 358 2.87 -6.00 2.50
CA ALA A 358 2.76 -7.04 3.54
C ALA A 358 2.64 -8.41 2.87
N PRO A 359 2.96 -9.53 3.55
CA PRO A 359 2.79 -10.86 2.99
C PRO A 359 1.32 -11.24 2.85
N LEU A 360 0.99 -11.93 1.76
CA LEU A 360 -0.33 -12.50 1.50
C LEU A 360 -0.36 -13.95 2.01
N ALA A 361 -1.46 -14.35 2.67
CA ALA A 361 -1.65 -15.74 3.08
C ALA A 361 -1.72 -16.65 1.83
N LEU A 362 -0.95 -17.74 1.84
CA LEU A 362 -0.86 -18.70 0.74
C LEU A 362 -2.23 -19.20 0.29
N GLU A 363 -3.09 -19.52 1.26
CA GLU A 363 -4.45 -20.00 1.01
C GLU A 363 -5.28 -19.01 0.18
N ILE A 364 -5.09 -17.71 0.40
CA ILE A 364 -5.79 -16.64 -0.32
C ILE A 364 -5.26 -16.53 -1.76
N ALA A 365 -3.93 -16.56 -1.94
CA ALA A 365 -3.33 -16.56 -3.27
C ALA A 365 -3.82 -17.75 -4.11
N GLU A 366 -3.81 -18.97 -3.53
CA GLU A 366 -4.32 -20.18 -4.17
C GLU A 366 -5.81 -20.11 -4.50
N PHE A 367 -6.61 -19.54 -3.59
CA PHE A 367 -8.04 -19.35 -3.82
C PHE A 367 -8.33 -18.47 -5.03
N PHE A 368 -7.68 -17.30 -5.11
CA PHE A 368 -7.88 -16.40 -6.25
C PHE A 368 -7.36 -17.00 -7.55
N HIS A 369 -6.23 -17.67 -7.53
CA HIS A 369 -5.70 -18.35 -8.72
C HIS A 369 -6.62 -19.49 -9.18
N ALA A 370 -7.16 -20.28 -8.27
CA ALA A 370 -8.18 -21.29 -8.60
C ALA A 370 -9.42 -20.68 -9.27
N ALA A 371 -9.76 -19.43 -8.93
CA ALA A 371 -10.85 -18.67 -9.53
C ALA A 371 -10.45 -17.93 -10.83
N GLY A 372 -9.20 -18.08 -11.30
CA GLY A 372 -8.69 -17.46 -12.51
C GLY A 372 -8.26 -16.00 -12.33
N ILE A 373 -7.89 -15.61 -11.11
CA ILE A 373 -7.34 -14.30 -10.77
C ILE A 373 -5.94 -14.51 -10.20
N LEU A 374 -4.91 -14.19 -10.97
CA LEU A 374 -3.53 -14.31 -10.54
C LEU A 374 -3.16 -13.12 -9.66
N ILE A 375 -2.66 -13.38 -8.44
CA ILE A 375 -2.10 -12.37 -7.55
C ILE A 375 -0.58 -12.56 -7.50
N LEU A 376 0.14 -11.54 -7.93
CA LEU A 376 1.59 -11.50 -7.98
C LEU A 376 2.12 -10.72 -6.78
N GLU A 377 2.82 -11.40 -5.87
CA GLU A 377 3.44 -10.73 -4.74
C GLU A 377 4.74 -10.05 -5.14
N GLY A 378 4.92 -8.80 -4.69
CA GLY A 378 6.15 -8.03 -4.81
C GLY A 378 6.69 -7.59 -3.45
N TYR A 379 8.01 -7.45 -3.36
CA TYR A 379 8.70 -7.03 -2.14
C TYR A 379 9.61 -5.85 -2.38
N GLY A 380 9.61 -4.98 -1.40
CA GLY A 380 10.50 -3.85 -1.26
C GLY A 380 10.07 -2.90 -0.17
N LEU A 381 10.81 -1.85 -0.01
CA LEU A 381 10.68 -0.84 1.04
C LEU A 381 10.66 0.57 0.42
N THR A 382 10.31 1.57 1.20
CA THR A 382 10.46 2.96 0.76
C THR A 382 11.89 3.26 0.32
N GLU A 383 12.86 2.67 1.01
CA GLU A 383 14.30 2.77 0.73
C GLU A 383 14.72 2.12 -0.60
N THR A 384 13.84 1.35 -1.24
CA THR A 384 14.12 0.65 -2.51
C THR A 384 13.24 1.14 -3.68
N CYS A 385 12.52 2.21 -3.54
CA CYS A 385 11.72 2.98 -4.54
C CYS A 385 10.76 2.19 -5.44
N PRO A 386 9.86 1.36 -4.95
CA PRO A 386 9.73 0.60 -3.72
C PRO A 386 10.01 -0.90 -3.87
N VAL A 387 10.66 -1.33 -4.97
CA VAL A 387 10.70 -2.74 -5.40
C VAL A 387 12.10 -3.32 -5.40
N LEU A 388 12.27 -4.54 -4.87
CA LEU A 388 13.48 -5.37 -4.98
C LEU A 388 13.19 -6.65 -5.79
N THR A 389 12.07 -7.31 -5.50
CA THR A 389 11.67 -8.55 -6.16
C THR A 389 10.20 -8.53 -6.51
N ASN A 390 9.80 -9.31 -7.51
CA ASN A 390 8.40 -9.47 -7.90
C ASN A 390 8.17 -10.84 -8.53
N ASN A 391 7.03 -11.47 -8.21
CA ASN A 391 6.47 -12.54 -9.01
C ASN A 391 5.97 -11.98 -10.36
N ARG A 392 6.04 -12.79 -11.44
CA ARG A 392 5.68 -12.37 -12.80
C ARG A 392 4.71 -13.37 -13.41
N GLU A 393 3.95 -12.93 -14.42
CA GLU A 393 3.02 -13.84 -15.12
C GLU A 393 3.72 -15.04 -15.77
N ASP A 394 4.98 -14.86 -16.23
CA ASP A 394 5.82 -15.89 -16.84
C ASP A 394 6.63 -16.73 -15.83
N GLY A 395 6.53 -16.41 -14.54
CA GLY A 395 7.24 -17.15 -13.49
C GLY A 395 6.88 -16.64 -12.10
N PHE A 396 6.05 -17.38 -11.40
CA PHE A 396 5.64 -17.08 -10.03
C PHE A 396 5.68 -18.34 -9.15
N LYS A 397 5.78 -18.11 -7.85
CA LYS A 397 5.72 -19.15 -6.83
C LYS A 397 4.98 -18.59 -5.62
N PHE A 398 3.82 -19.13 -5.30
CA PHE A 398 3.05 -18.65 -4.14
C PHE A 398 3.80 -18.82 -2.84
N GLY A 399 3.64 -17.85 -1.93
CA GLY A 399 4.40 -17.75 -0.69
C GLY A 399 5.80 -17.17 -0.86
N SER A 400 6.28 -16.98 -2.10
CA SER A 400 7.47 -16.19 -2.40
C SER A 400 7.10 -14.76 -2.80
N VAL A 401 8.05 -13.85 -2.66
CA VAL A 401 7.95 -12.49 -3.17
C VAL A 401 8.63 -12.31 -4.54
N GLY A 402 8.81 -13.42 -5.26
CA GLY A 402 9.34 -13.46 -6.61
C GLY A 402 10.86 -13.44 -6.70
N ARG A 403 11.34 -13.17 -7.91
CA ARG A 403 12.76 -13.07 -8.25
C ARG A 403 13.22 -11.61 -8.24
N PRO A 404 14.55 -11.35 -8.12
CA PRO A 404 15.09 -10.01 -8.23
C PRO A 404 14.64 -9.29 -9.51
N MET A 405 14.39 -8.00 -9.40
CA MET A 405 14.11 -7.16 -10.56
C MET A 405 15.35 -7.04 -11.44
N PRO A 406 15.21 -6.81 -12.76
CA PRO A 406 16.35 -6.60 -13.64
C PRO A 406 17.28 -5.48 -13.13
N GLY A 407 18.57 -5.77 -12.96
CA GLY A 407 19.54 -4.83 -12.43
C GLY A 407 19.52 -4.68 -10.91
N VAL A 408 18.74 -5.49 -10.21
CA VAL A 408 18.77 -5.64 -8.73
C VAL A 408 19.50 -6.91 -8.37
N GLU A 409 20.44 -6.79 -7.43
CA GLU A 409 21.14 -7.92 -6.83
C GLU A 409 20.59 -8.15 -5.42
N ILE A 410 20.39 -9.42 -5.06
CA ILE A 410 19.97 -9.85 -3.71
C ILE A 410 21.01 -10.84 -3.18
N LYS A 411 21.44 -10.66 -1.95
CA LYS A 411 22.19 -11.67 -1.18
C LYS A 411 21.67 -11.76 0.25
N LEU A 412 21.97 -12.85 0.91
CA LEU A 412 21.68 -13.04 2.33
C LEU A 412 22.95 -12.84 3.16
N ALA A 413 22.83 -12.08 4.22
CA ALA A 413 23.87 -11.98 5.25
C ALA A 413 23.96 -13.30 6.06
N PRO A 414 25.03 -13.52 6.85
CA PRO A 414 25.18 -14.75 7.64
C PRO A 414 24.04 -15.03 8.63
N ASP A 415 23.34 -14.01 9.08
CA ASP A 415 22.16 -14.11 9.96
C ASP A 415 20.83 -14.24 9.18
N GLY A 416 20.90 -14.36 7.85
CA GLY A 416 19.74 -14.47 6.97
C GLY A 416 19.10 -13.14 6.58
N GLU A 417 19.67 -11.99 6.95
CA GLU A 417 19.17 -10.68 6.53
C GLU A 417 19.30 -10.50 5.01
N ILE A 418 18.21 -10.02 4.41
CA ILE A 418 18.15 -9.71 2.98
C ILE A 418 18.91 -8.41 2.72
N LEU A 419 19.90 -8.46 1.84
CA LEU A 419 20.63 -7.30 1.36
C LEU A 419 20.29 -7.07 -0.11
N GLY A 420 19.95 -5.83 -0.47
CA GLY A 420 19.63 -5.42 -1.84
C GLY A 420 20.60 -4.39 -2.39
N ARG A 421 20.93 -4.48 -3.69
CA ARG A 421 21.72 -3.48 -4.43
C ARG A 421 21.13 -3.24 -5.80
N GLY A 422 21.03 -1.96 -6.22
CA GLY A 422 20.48 -1.58 -7.53
C GLY A 422 20.30 -0.07 -7.67
N GLY A 423 20.00 0.37 -8.88
CA GLY A 423 19.76 1.78 -9.19
C GLY A 423 18.54 2.39 -8.51
N ASN A 424 17.64 1.57 -8.02
CA ASN A 424 16.42 1.92 -7.28
C ASN A 424 16.66 2.14 -5.78
N ILE A 425 17.86 1.87 -5.25
CA ILE A 425 18.17 2.09 -3.82
C ILE A 425 18.27 3.59 -3.55
N ALA A 426 17.53 4.06 -2.54
CA ALA A 426 17.49 5.45 -2.11
C ALA A 426 18.86 5.94 -1.61
N LYS A 427 19.00 7.27 -1.52
CA LYS A 427 20.28 7.93 -1.19
C LYS A 427 20.64 7.86 0.30
N GLY A 428 19.63 7.59 1.16
CA GLY A 428 19.76 7.56 2.62
C GLY A 428 18.61 8.25 3.31
N TYR A 429 18.79 8.57 4.59
CA TYR A 429 17.82 9.30 5.40
C TYR A 429 18.17 10.78 5.49
N PHE A 430 17.20 11.64 5.26
CA PHE A 430 17.34 13.08 5.25
C PHE A 430 17.81 13.60 6.61
N LYS A 431 18.89 14.39 6.64
CA LYS A 431 19.52 14.94 7.85
C LYS A 431 19.90 13.89 8.92
N GLN A 432 19.97 12.59 8.58
CA GLN A 432 20.27 11.51 9.53
C GLN A 432 21.47 10.64 9.06
N PRO A 433 22.70 11.17 9.04
CA PRO A 433 23.86 10.44 8.51
C PRO A 433 24.23 9.18 9.29
N ALA A 434 24.02 9.17 10.61
CA ALA A 434 24.28 7.99 11.44
C ALA A 434 23.31 6.84 11.07
N ALA A 435 22.03 7.11 11.03
CA ALA A 435 21.02 6.12 10.63
C ALA A 435 21.21 5.67 9.17
N THR A 436 21.69 6.55 8.30
CA THR A 436 22.03 6.20 6.91
C THR A 436 23.16 5.18 6.87
N LYS A 437 24.28 5.43 7.56
CA LYS A 437 25.43 4.53 7.59
C LYS A 437 25.14 3.15 8.17
N GLU A 438 24.12 3.04 9.03
CA GLU A 438 23.72 1.78 9.66
C GLU A 438 23.16 0.78 8.64
N VAL A 439 22.44 1.26 7.61
CA VAL A 439 21.72 0.39 6.67
C VAL A 439 22.13 0.56 5.20
N PHE A 440 22.65 1.71 4.80
CA PHE A 440 23.23 1.93 3.47
C PHE A 440 24.73 1.74 3.55
N LEU A 441 25.18 0.52 3.18
CA LEU A 441 26.55 0.08 3.34
C LEU A 441 27.49 0.71 2.31
N PRO A 442 28.80 0.86 2.62
CA PRO A 442 29.76 1.57 1.74
C PRO A 442 29.92 0.95 0.35
N ASP A 443 29.68 -0.36 0.22
CA ASP A 443 29.77 -1.13 -1.03
C ASP A 443 28.48 -1.12 -1.87
N GLY A 444 27.54 -0.22 -1.53
CA GLY A 444 26.28 -0.02 -2.23
C GLY A 444 25.16 -1.01 -1.87
N TRP A 445 25.37 -1.89 -0.91
CA TRP A 445 24.33 -2.76 -0.39
C TRP A 445 23.47 -2.02 0.63
N PHE A 446 22.18 -2.30 0.57
CA PHE A 446 21.18 -1.83 1.53
C PHE A 446 20.72 -3.01 2.40
N ALA A 447 20.86 -2.86 3.72
CA ALA A 447 20.40 -3.83 4.72
C ALA A 447 18.93 -3.58 5.02
N THR A 448 18.06 -4.52 4.61
CA THR A 448 16.61 -4.32 4.62
C THR A 448 15.98 -4.42 6.01
N GLY A 449 16.65 -5.09 6.94
CA GLY A 449 16.08 -5.46 8.23
C GLY A 449 15.06 -6.60 8.15
N ASP A 450 14.89 -7.22 6.99
CA ASP A 450 14.01 -8.37 6.77
C ASP A 450 14.86 -9.64 6.61
N ILE A 451 14.40 -10.76 7.18
CA ILE A 451 15.05 -12.08 7.11
C ILE A 451 14.37 -12.89 6.03
N GLY A 452 15.17 -13.63 5.25
CA GLY A 452 14.62 -14.43 4.16
C GLY A 452 15.49 -15.61 3.76
N ARG A 453 15.03 -16.32 2.72
CA ARG A 453 15.79 -17.39 2.04
C ARG A 453 15.55 -17.32 0.54
N LEU A 454 16.55 -17.70 -0.21
CA LEU A 454 16.46 -17.95 -1.65
C LEU A 454 16.32 -19.44 -1.90
N ASP A 455 15.44 -19.85 -2.81
CA ASP A 455 15.42 -21.24 -3.28
C ASP A 455 16.36 -21.44 -4.49
N SER A 456 16.46 -22.71 -4.94
CA SER A 456 17.30 -23.10 -6.09
C SER A 456 16.90 -22.42 -7.41
N ASP A 457 15.65 -21.96 -7.53
CA ASP A 457 15.13 -21.30 -8.72
C ASP A 457 15.28 -19.77 -8.63
N GLY A 458 15.87 -19.24 -7.55
CA GLY A 458 16.12 -17.83 -7.32
C GLY A 458 14.90 -17.05 -6.81
N PHE A 459 13.87 -17.72 -6.31
CA PHE A 459 12.75 -17.06 -5.65
C PHE A 459 13.09 -16.71 -4.20
N LEU A 460 12.77 -15.47 -3.83
CA LEU A 460 12.95 -14.97 -2.47
C LEU A 460 11.69 -15.26 -1.63
N PHE A 461 11.93 -15.78 -0.43
CA PHE A 461 10.89 -15.97 0.59
C PHE A 461 11.27 -15.14 1.80
N ILE A 462 10.38 -14.24 2.21
CA ILE A 462 10.53 -13.48 3.46
C ILE A 462 10.00 -14.35 4.60
N THR A 463 10.81 -14.51 5.64
CA THR A 463 10.42 -15.28 6.80
C THR A 463 9.93 -14.42 7.94
N ASP A 464 10.58 -13.29 8.21
CA ASP A 464 10.15 -12.28 9.19
C ASP A 464 10.98 -10.99 9.11
N ARG A 465 10.68 -10.03 10.00
CA ARG A 465 11.51 -8.86 10.28
C ARG A 465 12.50 -9.17 11.39
N LYS A 466 13.77 -8.79 11.18
CA LYS A 466 14.85 -8.98 12.15
C LYS A 466 14.52 -8.44 13.54
N LYS A 467 13.84 -7.27 13.60
CA LYS A 467 13.42 -6.62 14.86
C LYS A 467 12.17 -7.23 15.50
N ASP A 468 11.39 -7.97 14.73
CA ASP A 468 10.12 -8.56 15.19
C ASP A 468 10.26 -10.05 15.54
N LEU A 469 11.42 -10.66 15.22
CA LEU A 469 11.72 -12.04 15.61
C LEU A 469 11.57 -12.19 17.12
N ILE A 470 10.78 -13.18 17.50
CA ILE A 470 10.60 -13.61 18.88
C ILE A 470 11.72 -14.60 19.19
N VAL A 471 12.55 -14.27 20.19
CA VAL A 471 13.51 -15.21 20.74
C VAL A 471 12.94 -15.69 22.06
N THR A 472 12.46 -16.94 22.11
CA THR A 472 11.87 -17.51 23.33
C THR A 472 12.92 -17.65 24.44
N ALA A 473 12.49 -17.82 25.69
CA ALA A 473 13.39 -18.10 26.82
C ALA A 473 14.26 -19.35 26.61
N GLY A 474 13.84 -20.28 25.74
CA GLY A 474 14.61 -21.45 25.32
C GLY A 474 15.55 -21.19 24.13
N GLY A 475 15.73 -19.94 23.69
CA GLY A 475 16.63 -19.57 22.58
C GLY A 475 16.10 -19.91 21.18
N MET A 476 14.83 -20.27 21.04
CA MET A 476 14.23 -20.58 19.74
C MET A 476 13.76 -19.30 19.05
N ASN A 477 14.16 -19.14 17.79
CA ASN A 477 13.68 -18.06 16.94
C ASN A 477 12.32 -18.43 16.34
N ILE A 478 11.33 -17.57 16.55
CA ILE A 478 9.96 -17.69 16.01
C ILE A 478 9.68 -16.47 15.16
N ALA A 479 9.17 -16.71 13.97
CA ALA A 479 8.66 -15.72 13.04
C ALA A 479 7.17 -15.43 13.35
N PRO A 480 6.81 -14.37 14.10
CA PRO A 480 5.43 -14.14 14.51
C PRO A 480 4.50 -13.91 13.33
N GLN A 481 4.97 -13.27 12.27
CA GLN A 481 4.17 -12.95 11.11
C GLN A 481 3.65 -14.19 10.35
N ASN A 482 4.45 -15.26 10.33
CA ASN A 482 4.02 -16.53 9.72
C ASN A 482 2.83 -17.14 10.47
N ILE A 483 2.88 -17.12 11.80
CA ILE A 483 1.78 -17.62 12.66
C ILE A 483 0.53 -16.75 12.51
N GLU A 484 0.72 -15.43 12.48
CA GLU A 484 -0.37 -14.46 12.32
C GLU A 484 -1.08 -14.63 10.98
N ASN A 485 -0.33 -14.78 9.89
CA ASN A 485 -0.89 -15.01 8.56
C ASN A 485 -1.63 -16.34 8.47
N LEU A 486 -1.11 -17.37 9.11
CA LEU A 486 -1.74 -18.69 9.17
C LEU A 486 -3.10 -18.62 9.88
N LEU A 487 -3.19 -17.89 11.01
CA LEU A 487 -4.43 -17.70 11.75
C LEU A 487 -5.43 -16.80 11.01
N LYS A 488 -4.95 -15.74 10.35
CA LYS A 488 -5.78 -14.84 9.53
C LYS A 488 -6.37 -15.50 8.26
N GLY A 489 -5.92 -16.68 7.90
CA GLY A 489 -6.54 -17.50 6.86
C GLY A 489 -7.98 -17.95 7.22
N ASP A 490 -8.36 -17.93 8.50
CA ASP A 490 -9.76 -18.17 8.93
C ASP A 490 -10.55 -16.85 8.84
N PRO A 491 -11.65 -16.77 8.04
CA PRO A 491 -12.46 -15.56 7.88
C PRO A 491 -13.06 -15.00 9.18
N PHE A 492 -13.20 -15.84 10.22
CA PHE A 492 -13.69 -15.44 11.54
C PHE A 492 -12.71 -14.52 12.28
N ILE A 493 -11.40 -14.61 11.94
CA ILE A 493 -10.33 -13.83 12.54
C ILE A 493 -10.08 -12.58 11.68
N SER A 494 -10.05 -11.40 12.31
CA SER A 494 -9.72 -10.14 11.64
C SER A 494 -8.22 -9.84 11.68
N GLN A 495 -7.66 -9.77 12.89
CA GLN A 495 -6.24 -9.51 13.10
C GLN A 495 -5.69 -10.41 14.20
N VAL A 496 -4.38 -10.62 14.14
CA VAL A 496 -3.64 -11.39 15.14
C VAL A 496 -2.34 -10.65 15.45
N MET A 497 -1.95 -10.61 16.71
CA MET A 497 -0.62 -10.22 17.15
C MET A 497 -0.04 -11.31 18.05
N VAL A 498 1.00 -11.97 17.58
CA VAL A 498 1.75 -12.98 18.36
C VAL A 498 2.79 -12.29 19.23
N HIS A 499 2.85 -12.70 20.49
CA HIS A 499 3.79 -12.21 21.50
C HIS A 499 4.50 -13.38 22.19
N GLY A 500 5.80 -13.22 22.55
CA GLY A 500 6.55 -14.32 23.17
C GLY A 500 8.04 -14.07 23.34
N ASP A 501 8.53 -12.85 23.03
CA ASP A 501 9.94 -12.52 23.20
C ASP A 501 10.36 -12.67 24.66
N ARG A 502 11.44 -13.43 24.90
CA ARG A 502 11.95 -13.81 26.23
C ARG A 502 10.93 -14.52 27.12
N ARG A 503 9.86 -15.08 26.54
CA ARG A 503 8.81 -15.85 27.23
C ARG A 503 8.95 -17.34 26.92
N PRO A 504 8.38 -18.24 27.75
CA PRO A 504 8.51 -19.69 27.56
C PRO A 504 7.83 -20.24 26.30
N TYR A 505 6.80 -19.53 25.78
CA TYR A 505 6.04 -19.91 24.60
C TYR A 505 5.32 -18.71 23.98
N PRO A 506 4.94 -18.79 22.69
CA PRO A 506 4.13 -17.73 22.06
C PRO A 506 2.68 -17.77 22.53
N VAL A 507 2.11 -16.56 22.66
CA VAL A 507 0.69 -16.30 22.92
C VAL A 507 0.15 -15.33 21.85
N ALA A 508 -1.18 -15.21 21.72
CA ALA A 508 -1.77 -14.32 20.72
C ALA A 508 -2.85 -13.41 21.30
N LEU A 509 -2.87 -12.17 20.81
CA LEU A 509 -4.04 -11.30 20.84
C LEU A 509 -4.75 -11.45 19.50
N ILE A 510 -6.06 -11.71 19.54
CA ILE A 510 -6.87 -11.99 18.35
C ILE A 510 -8.06 -11.04 18.34
N THR A 511 -8.32 -10.42 17.19
CA THR A 511 -9.56 -9.68 16.95
C THR A 511 -10.43 -10.43 15.95
N LEU A 512 -11.73 -10.25 16.03
CA LEU A 512 -12.69 -10.98 15.23
C LEU A 512 -13.28 -10.10 14.12
N ASN A 513 -13.62 -10.72 13.00
CA ASN A 513 -14.38 -10.05 11.93
C ASN A 513 -15.80 -9.75 12.45
N PRO A 514 -16.23 -8.49 12.53
CA PRO A 514 -17.52 -8.13 13.12
C PRO A 514 -18.73 -8.77 12.41
N GLU A 515 -18.67 -8.89 11.07
CA GLU A 515 -19.76 -9.48 10.27
C GLU A 515 -19.90 -10.99 10.56
N GLU A 516 -18.77 -11.70 10.60
CA GLU A 516 -18.70 -13.13 10.89
C GLU A 516 -19.09 -13.42 12.34
N LEU A 517 -18.64 -12.59 13.28
CA LEU A 517 -19.02 -12.70 14.69
C LEU A 517 -20.52 -12.53 14.88
N ALA A 518 -21.12 -11.48 14.26
CA ALA A 518 -22.55 -11.24 14.33
C ALA A 518 -23.37 -12.39 13.69
N ARG A 519 -22.88 -12.95 12.58
CA ARG A 519 -23.50 -14.14 11.96
C ARG A 519 -23.45 -15.36 12.88
N PHE A 520 -22.25 -15.66 13.39
CA PHE A 520 -22.05 -16.79 14.30
C PHE A 520 -22.91 -16.67 15.56
N ALA A 521 -22.99 -15.47 16.15
CA ALA A 521 -23.83 -15.23 17.32
C ALA A 521 -25.31 -15.56 17.04
N ARG A 522 -25.86 -15.13 15.90
CA ARG A 522 -27.24 -15.47 15.48
C ARG A 522 -27.42 -16.98 15.28
N GLU A 523 -26.50 -17.65 14.58
CA GLU A 523 -26.55 -19.10 14.32
C GLU A 523 -26.48 -19.92 15.61
N GLN A 524 -25.74 -19.42 16.61
CA GLN A 524 -25.56 -20.08 17.90
C GLN A 524 -26.62 -19.69 18.96
N GLY A 525 -27.58 -18.82 18.61
CA GLY A 525 -28.60 -18.32 19.53
C GLY A 525 -28.02 -17.45 20.66
N ILE A 526 -26.90 -16.76 20.43
CA ILE A 526 -26.30 -15.88 21.42
C ILE A 526 -27.02 -14.53 21.37
N MET A 527 -27.68 -14.17 22.47
CA MET A 527 -28.50 -12.95 22.56
C MET A 527 -27.66 -11.66 22.77
N ALA A 528 -26.37 -11.79 23.08
CA ALA A 528 -25.48 -10.63 23.25
C ALA A 528 -25.10 -10.04 21.91
N SER A 529 -25.09 -8.69 21.82
CA SER A 529 -24.60 -7.90 20.69
C SER A 529 -23.36 -7.09 21.04
N ASP A 530 -23.04 -6.92 22.33
CA ASP A 530 -21.87 -6.19 22.81
C ASP A 530 -20.59 -6.99 22.48
N PRO A 531 -19.63 -6.42 21.70
CA PRO A 531 -18.38 -7.07 21.38
C PRO A 531 -17.57 -7.52 22.60
N THR A 532 -17.64 -6.79 23.72
CA THR A 532 -16.95 -7.13 24.98
C THR A 532 -17.50 -8.42 25.59
N VAL A 533 -18.81 -8.60 25.51
CA VAL A 533 -19.49 -9.81 26.00
C VAL A 533 -19.22 -10.97 25.04
N LEU A 534 -19.31 -10.73 23.72
CA LEU A 534 -19.09 -11.73 22.69
C LEU A 534 -17.65 -12.26 22.70
N ALA A 535 -16.64 -11.40 22.90
CA ALA A 535 -15.24 -11.79 22.96
C ALA A 535 -14.93 -12.79 24.11
N LYS A 536 -15.75 -12.78 25.17
CA LYS A 536 -15.63 -13.68 26.33
C LYS A 536 -16.63 -14.84 26.30
N HIS A 537 -17.54 -14.87 25.34
CA HIS A 537 -18.58 -15.88 25.29
C HIS A 537 -17.99 -17.28 25.01
N PRO A 538 -18.31 -18.32 25.81
CA PRO A 538 -17.69 -19.65 25.69
C PRO A 538 -17.71 -20.24 24.28
N LYS A 539 -18.84 -20.14 23.56
CA LYS A 539 -18.97 -20.64 22.19
C LYS A 539 -18.05 -19.89 21.20
N VAL A 540 -17.83 -18.58 21.41
CA VAL A 540 -16.93 -17.77 20.58
C VAL A 540 -15.48 -18.15 20.85
N VAL A 541 -15.12 -18.27 22.13
CA VAL A 541 -13.78 -18.71 22.54
C VAL A 541 -13.49 -20.11 21.99
N GLU A 542 -14.44 -21.06 22.12
CA GLU A 542 -14.33 -22.42 21.57
C GLU A 542 -14.15 -22.43 20.04
N ARG A 543 -14.89 -21.55 19.33
CA ARG A 543 -14.74 -21.41 17.87
C ARG A 543 -13.33 -20.96 17.48
N VAL A 544 -12.77 -19.98 18.19
CA VAL A 544 -11.41 -19.50 17.97
C VAL A 544 -10.38 -20.57 18.38
N GLN A 545 -10.60 -21.27 19.50
CA GLN A 545 -9.72 -22.35 19.95
C GLN A 545 -9.57 -23.44 18.89
N ARG A 546 -10.69 -23.87 18.26
CA ARG A 546 -10.64 -24.86 17.17
C ARG A 546 -9.77 -24.38 16.00
N THR A 547 -9.85 -23.09 15.64
CA THR A 547 -8.97 -22.53 14.61
C THR A 547 -7.52 -22.56 15.03
N VAL A 548 -7.22 -22.10 16.26
CA VAL A 548 -5.85 -22.11 16.79
C VAL A 548 -5.29 -23.52 16.84
N ASP A 549 -6.07 -24.50 17.29
CA ASP A 549 -5.61 -25.90 17.36
C ASP A 549 -5.37 -26.50 15.97
N ALA A 550 -6.27 -26.25 15.02
CA ALA A 550 -6.10 -26.69 13.64
C ALA A 550 -4.82 -26.12 13.02
N LYS A 551 -4.59 -24.80 13.18
CA LYS A 551 -3.40 -24.15 12.64
C LYS A 551 -2.13 -24.50 13.40
N ASN A 552 -2.19 -24.72 14.69
CA ASN A 552 -1.08 -25.24 15.48
C ASN A 552 -0.60 -26.62 15.00
N SER A 553 -1.45 -27.44 14.37
CA SER A 553 -1.03 -28.74 13.82
C SER A 553 -0.02 -28.60 12.67
N GLU A 554 -0.02 -27.46 12.00
CA GLU A 554 0.89 -27.12 10.90
C GLU A 554 2.24 -26.53 11.40
N LEU A 555 2.35 -26.22 12.73
CA LEU A 555 3.50 -25.56 13.33
C LEU A 555 4.38 -26.51 14.15
N GLN A 556 5.66 -26.18 14.21
CA GLN A 556 6.61 -26.85 15.10
C GLN A 556 6.24 -26.60 16.57
N SER A 557 6.58 -27.49 17.46
CA SER A 557 6.14 -27.48 18.86
C SER A 557 6.45 -26.20 19.62
N TYR A 558 7.61 -25.58 19.36
CA TYR A 558 8.06 -24.33 19.98
C TYR A 558 7.34 -23.08 19.42
N ALA A 559 6.78 -23.16 18.22
CA ALA A 559 6.09 -22.07 17.54
C ALA A 559 4.56 -22.06 17.77
N LYS A 560 4.03 -23.10 18.42
CA LYS A 560 2.58 -23.22 18.67
C LYS A 560 2.08 -22.17 19.65
N VAL A 561 1.03 -21.45 19.28
CA VAL A 561 0.31 -20.52 20.17
C VAL A 561 -0.34 -21.34 21.30
N LYS A 562 0.12 -21.14 22.52
CA LYS A 562 -0.33 -21.92 23.70
C LYS A 562 -1.59 -21.36 24.34
N LYS A 563 -1.70 -20.03 24.37
CA LYS A 563 -2.85 -19.33 24.92
C LYS A 563 -3.15 -18.09 24.07
N PHE A 564 -4.37 -17.62 24.09
CA PHE A 564 -4.77 -16.39 23.40
C PHE A 564 -5.81 -15.60 24.20
N THR A 565 -5.97 -14.34 23.84
CA THR A 565 -7.05 -13.48 24.31
C THR A 565 -7.75 -12.87 23.09
N ILE A 566 -9.09 -12.92 23.09
CA ILE A 566 -9.91 -12.25 22.09
C ILE A 566 -10.13 -10.82 22.58
N LEU A 567 -9.76 -9.85 21.76
CA LEU A 567 -10.00 -8.43 22.03
C LEU A 567 -11.36 -8.01 21.45
N PRO A 568 -12.11 -7.14 22.16
CA PRO A 568 -13.43 -6.69 21.70
C PRO A 568 -13.36 -5.72 20.52
N GLU A 569 -12.26 -4.98 20.39
CA GLU A 569 -12.04 -3.99 19.33
C GLU A 569 -11.04 -4.49 18.30
N ASP A 570 -11.31 -4.23 17.01
CA ASP A 570 -10.37 -4.54 15.94
C ASP A 570 -9.18 -3.55 15.94
N PHE A 571 -8.06 -3.96 15.36
CA PHE A 571 -6.94 -3.07 15.12
C PHE A 571 -7.26 -2.18 13.92
N THR A 572 -7.21 -0.87 14.11
CA THR A 572 -7.48 0.14 13.09
C THR A 572 -6.40 1.21 13.03
N VAL A 573 -6.44 2.03 11.98
CA VAL A 573 -5.57 3.21 11.85
C VAL A 573 -6.00 4.28 12.86
N GLU A 574 -7.31 4.45 13.05
CA GLU A 574 -7.92 5.46 13.90
C GLU A 574 -7.57 5.24 15.38
N ASN A 575 -7.59 3.98 15.84
CA ASN A 575 -7.18 3.67 17.22
C ASN A 575 -5.66 3.52 17.39
N GLY A 576 -4.89 3.79 16.34
CA GLY A 576 -3.43 3.79 16.35
C GLY A 576 -2.78 2.40 16.39
N ALA A 577 -3.54 1.31 16.30
CA ALA A 577 -3.02 -0.05 16.31
C ALA A 577 -2.40 -0.47 14.96
N LEU A 578 -2.85 0.17 13.86
CA LEU A 578 -2.28 -0.03 12.53
C LEU A 578 -1.55 1.22 12.03
N THR A 579 -0.62 1.01 11.12
CA THR A 579 -0.07 2.09 10.29
C THR A 579 -1.08 2.50 9.22
N PRO A 580 -0.93 3.67 8.54
CA PRO A 580 -1.76 4.03 7.38
C PRO A 580 -1.75 2.98 6.26
N THR A 581 -0.73 2.13 6.21
CA THR A 581 -0.59 0.99 5.29
C THR A 581 -1.10 -0.33 5.86
N LEU A 582 -1.92 -0.27 6.92
CA LEU A 582 -2.58 -1.40 7.58
C LEU A 582 -1.62 -2.43 8.21
N LYS A 583 -0.38 -2.05 8.55
CA LYS A 583 0.57 -2.89 9.28
C LYS A 583 0.37 -2.76 10.79
N VAL A 584 0.45 -3.88 11.49
CA VAL A 584 0.32 -3.95 12.96
C VAL A 584 1.47 -3.20 13.66
N LYS A 585 1.15 -2.26 14.54
CA LYS A 585 2.11 -1.57 15.40
C LYS A 585 2.32 -2.36 16.70
N ARG A 586 3.14 -3.42 16.63
CA ARG A 586 3.36 -4.37 17.74
C ARG A 586 3.66 -3.70 19.08
N LYS A 587 4.54 -2.70 19.10
CA LYS A 587 4.91 -1.99 20.32
C LYS A 587 3.70 -1.32 20.97
N VAL A 588 2.91 -0.57 20.19
CA VAL A 588 1.70 0.13 20.68
C VAL A 588 0.69 -0.85 21.25
N ILE A 589 0.45 -1.98 20.54
CA ILE A 589 -0.51 -2.99 20.99
C ILE A 589 0.01 -3.71 22.24
N SER A 590 1.29 -4.06 22.29
CA SER A 590 1.90 -4.72 23.44
C SER A 590 1.85 -3.84 24.70
N GLU A 591 2.12 -2.54 24.57
CA GLU A 591 2.02 -1.58 25.67
C GLU A 591 0.57 -1.41 26.15
N ARG A 592 -0.38 -1.24 25.21
CA ARG A 592 -1.80 -1.08 25.51
C ARG A 592 -2.43 -2.30 26.19
N HIS A 593 -2.03 -3.49 25.79
CA HIS A 593 -2.60 -4.76 26.26
C HIS A 593 -1.64 -5.57 27.14
N HIS A 594 -0.66 -4.90 27.77
CA HIS A 594 0.37 -5.56 28.58
C HIS A 594 -0.22 -6.48 29.68
N ALA A 595 -1.24 -5.99 30.40
CA ALA A 595 -1.89 -6.77 31.45
C ALA A 595 -2.57 -8.06 30.92
N ALA A 596 -3.19 -7.99 29.73
CA ALA A 596 -3.81 -9.15 29.08
C ALA A 596 -2.75 -10.16 28.61
N LEU A 597 -1.64 -9.66 28.06
CA LEU A 597 -0.52 -10.51 27.62
C LEU A 597 0.14 -11.21 28.83
N ASP A 598 0.40 -10.50 29.92
CA ASP A 598 1.01 -11.10 31.12
C ASP A 598 0.10 -12.13 31.80
N ALA A 599 -1.21 -11.92 31.74
CA ALA A 599 -2.17 -12.90 32.27
C ALA A 599 -2.13 -14.26 31.55
N LEU A 600 -1.72 -14.28 30.27
CA LEU A 600 -1.58 -15.51 29.49
C LEU A 600 -0.38 -16.38 29.90
N TYR A 601 0.57 -15.85 30.68
CA TYR A 601 1.73 -16.59 31.20
C TYR A 601 1.58 -17.02 32.65
N LYS A 602 0.50 -16.60 33.31
CA LYS A 602 0.09 -17.09 34.62
C LYS A 602 -0.83 -18.31 34.45
#